data_a877abd83569a712131d5c617fd9ae26
#
_entry.id   a877abd83569a712131d5c617fd9ae26
#
_cell.length_a   1.000
_cell.length_b   1.000
_cell.length_c   1.000
_cell.angle_alpha   90.00
_cell.angle_beta   90.00
_cell.angle_gamma   90.00
#
_symmetry.space_group_name_H-M   'P 1'
#
loop_
_entity.id
_entity.type
_entity.pdbx_description
1 polymer ?
#
loop_
_entity_poly.entity_id
_entity_poly.type
_entity_poly.pdbx_seq_one_letter_code
_entity_poly.pdbx_strand_id
1 'polypeptide(L)'
;MRDEVPSCSLAILTAQIKTSSTGVQVNPSDHNTVLATYSQASPQDVKTAIDAALAAKPEWESLPFADRAAVFLKAADLISGKYRYDLMAATMLGQGKNAWQAEIDAAAELIDFLRFNVQFAEELYAQQPAHNSPGVWNRTEYRPLEGFVYAISPFNFTAIGGNLSAAPALMGNVVLWKPSDFAIASNWLLYNILLEAGLPKNVIQFIPGNPEEVTREILAHPQFASLHYTGSTAVFRKLYGQIGAGVAEGRYRSYPRIVGETGGKNFHLIHASADIENAAIQTVRGAFEYQGQKCSATSRVYVPASIWPQFKSRLVDEVKKLQVGNPWESKNFIGPVIHAASFKKLSGAIDAAKEDKDLELLVGGTYDDSKGYFVHPTVYEAKTPDHKLFSTELFGPILTAYVYDDTKDPVAAFSSACDLVDSTSEYGLTGSVFASDRAAVRFAEEKLRNSAGNFYINCKSTGAVVGQQPFGGSRASGTNDKAGSINILTRFVSMRSIKEEFNATTKVEYPSNE
;
A
#
# COMPACT_ATOMS: atom_id res chain seq x y z
N MET A 1 14.21 -26.04 -6.77
CA MET A 1 12.99 -25.50 -7.42
C MET A 1 13.30 -25.07 -8.87
N ARG A 2 13.55 -26.02 -9.78
CA ARG A 2 13.91 -25.68 -11.19
C ARG A 2 13.08 -26.40 -12.24
N ASP A 3 12.21 -27.33 -11.89
CA ASP A 3 11.61 -28.24 -12.89
C ASP A 3 10.08 -28.23 -12.99
N GLU A 4 9.35 -27.47 -12.16
CA GLU A 4 7.91 -27.23 -12.35
C GLU A 4 7.57 -25.77 -12.13
N VAL A 5 7.15 -25.08 -13.19
CA VAL A 5 6.56 -23.74 -13.10
C VAL A 5 5.26 -23.86 -12.30
N PRO A 6 5.12 -23.16 -11.16
CA PRO A 6 3.91 -23.26 -10.34
C PRO A 6 2.67 -22.93 -11.17
N SER A 7 1.72 -23.85 -11.23
CA SER A 7 0.41 -23.60 -11.82
C SER A 7 -0.51 -22.99 -10.77
N CYS A 8 -0.71 -21.68 -10.82
CA CYS A 8 -1.65 -20.98 -9.95
C CYS A 8 -3.06 -21.07 -10.56
N SER A 9 -3.93 -21.82 -9.92
CA SER A 9 -5.32 -21.99 -10.37
C SER A 9 -6.22 -20.95 -9.71
N LEU A 10 -7.30 -20.58 -10.41
CA LEU A 10 -8.38 -19.78 -9.85
C LEU A 10 -9.06 -20.58 -8.71
N ALA A 11 -9.08 -20.04 -7.50
CA ALA A 11 -9.69 -20.70 -6.35
C ALA A 11 -11.16 -20.24 -6.20
N ILE A 12 -12.07 -20.97 -6.83
CA ILE A 12 -13.51 -20.79 -6.71
C ILE A 12 -14.13 -22.14 -6.29
N LEU A 13 -15.11 -22.14 -5.39
CA LEU A 13 -15.91 -23.32 -5.02
C LEU A 13 -15.07 -24.54 -4.63
N THR A 14 -14.30 -24.54 -3.58
CA THR A 14 -13.59 -25.73 -3.10
C THR A 14 -12.67 -26.44 -4.12
N ALA A 15 -12.63 -25.99 -5.38
CA ALA A 15 -11.83 -26.54 -6.46
C ALA A 15 -10.97 -25.45 -7.09
N GLN A 16 -9.77 -25.83 -7.50
CA GLN A 16 -8.94 -25.02 -8.38
C GLN A 16 -9.54 -25.10 -9.79
N ILE A 17 -10.06 -23.99 -10.30
CA ILE A 17 -10.63 -23.96 -11.65
C ILE A 17 -9.52 -23.65 -12.65
N LYS A 18 -9.37 -24.53 -13.64
CA LYS A 18 -8.56 -24.28 -14.82
C LYS A 18 -9.46 -23.69 -15.91
N THR A 19 -9.13 -22.47 -16.33
CA THR A 19 -9.83 -21.80 -17.45
C THR A 19 -9.02 -21.93 -18.73
N SER A 20 -9.67 -21.69 -19.88
CA SER A 20 -9.00 -21.66 -21.20
C SER A 20 -8.14 -20.40 -21.39
N SER A 21 -8.43 -19.33 -20.63
CA SER A 21 -7.64 -18.10 -20.64
C SER A 21 -6.59 -18.17 -19.54
N THR A 22 -5.32 -18.00 -19.93
CA THR A 22 -4.18 -18.06 -19.00
C THR A 22 -3.35 -16.79 -19.09
N GLY A 23 -2.81 -16.38 -17.93
CA GLY A 23 -1.80 -15.34 -17.82
C GLY A 23 -0.46 -15.95 -17.39
N VAL A 24 0.60 -15.16 -17.52
CA VAL A 24 1.96 -15.57 -17.18
C VAL A 24 2.60 -14.48 -16.34
N GLN A 25 3.24 -14.87 -15.23
CA GLN A 25 4.15 -14.01 -14.50
C GLN A 25 5.59 -14.39 -14.86
N VAL A 26 6.36 -13.42 -15.29
CA VAL A 26 7.79 -13.60 -15.61
C VAL A 26 8.67 -13.01 -14.50
N ASN A 27 9.93 -13.45 -14.47
CA ASN A 27 10.95 -12.86 -13.61
C ASN A 27 11.39 -11.51 -14.19
N PRO A 28 11.26 -10.39 -13.49
CA PRO A 28 11.66 -9.08 -14.01
C PRO A 28 13.17 -8.93 -14.22
N SER A 29 14.01 -9.80 -13.61
CA SER A 29 15.46 -9.84 -13.84
C SER A 29 15.86 -10.62 -15.10
N ASP A 30 14.97 -11.48 -15.58
CA ASP A 30 15.12 -12.28 -16.80
C ASP A 30 13.74 -12.57 -17.37
N HIS A 31 13.22 -11.65 -18.18
CA HIS A 31 11.84 -11.70 -18.69
C HIS A 31 11.53 -12.88 -19.61
N ASN A 32 12.53 -13.72 -19.94
CA ASN A 32 12.34 -15.01 -20.62
C ASN A 32 12.02 -16.15 -19.62
N THR A 33 12.25 -15.93 -18.33
CA THR A 33 12.00 -16.94 -17.30
C THR A 33 10.58 -16.80 -16.76
N VAL A 34 9.74 -17.81 -17.00
CA VAL A 34 8.38 -17.90 -16.48
C VAL A 34 8.42 -18.40 -15.03
N LEU A 35 7.77 -17.66 -14.12
CA LEU A 35 7.66 -18.01 -12.71
C LEU A 35 6.34 -18.69 -12.36
N ALA A 36 5.27 -18.28 -13.01
CA ALA A 36 3.94 -18.86 -12.81
C ALA A 36 3.08 -18.74 -14.07
N THR A 37 2.28 -19.76 -14.31
CA THR A 37 1.15 -19.70 -15.23
C THR A 37 -0.14 -19.76 -14.42
N TYR A 38 -1.10 -18.89 -14.70
CA TYR A 38 -2.33 -18.81 -13.92
C TYR A 38 -3.57 -18.71 -14.80
N SER A 39 -4.69 -19.28 -14.31
CA SER A 39 -5.98 -19.14 -14.94
C SER A 39 -6.55 -17.76 -14.73
N GLN A 40 -7.11 -17.16 -15.78
CA GLN A 40 -7.79 -15.87 -15.71
C GLN A 40 -9.30 -16.08 -15.59
N ALA A 41 -9.92 -15.40 -14.63
CA ALA A 41 -11.35 -15.49 -14.39
C ALA A 41 -12.13 -14.84 -15.53
N SER A 42 -13.10 -15.59 -16.07
CA SER A 42 -14.12 -15.04 -16.95
C SER A 42 -15.19 -14.26 -16.13
N PRO A 43 -16.03 -13.45 -16.77
CA PRO A 43 -17.16 -12.81 -16.09
C PRO A 43 -18.07 -13.81 -15.35
N GLN A 44 -18.25 -15.02 -15.88
CA GLN A 44 -19.04 -16.05 -15.22
C GLN A 44 -18.35 -16.63 -13.99
N ASP A 45 -17.01 -16.79 -14.02
CA ASP A 45 -16.24 -17.25 -12.86
C ASP A 45 -16.31 -16.22 -11.73
N VAL A 46 -16.29 -14.92 -12.06
CA VAL A 46 -16.45 -13.85 -11.06
C VAL A 46 -17.81 -13.92 -10.38
N LYS A 47 -18.89 -14.11 -11.14
CA LYS A 47 -20.25 -14.27 -10.56
C LYS A 47 -20.31 -15.50 -9.66
N THR A 48 -19.77 -16.62 -10.10
CA THR A 48 -19.69 -17.84 -9.30
C THR A 48 -18.90 -17.63 -8.01
N ALA A 49 -17.79 -16.85 -8.06
CA ALA A 49 -17.01 -16.51 -6.87
C ALA A 49 -17.77 -15.61 -5.90
N ILE A 50 -18.56 -14.65 -6.41
CA ILE A 50 -19.44 -13.81 -5.58
C ILE A 50 -20.48 -14.68 -4.87
N ASP A 51 -21.18 -15.54 -5.60
CA ASP A 51 -22.20 -16.41 -5.02
C ASP A 51 -21.62 -17.34 -3.96
N ALA A 52 -20.45 -17.94 -4.23
CA ALA A 52 -19.75 -18.80 -3.28
C ALA A 52 -19.30 -18.07 -2.02
N ALA A 53 -18.79 -16.85 -2.15
CA ALA A 53 -18.40 -16.01 -1.02
C ALA A 53 -19.61 -15.63 -0.16
N LEU A 54 -20.70 -15.21 -0.78
CA LEU A 54 -21.94 -14.87 -0.08
C LEU A 54 -22.58 -16.08 0.60
N ALA A 55 -22.48 -17.27 0.02
CA ALA A 55 -22.94 -18.51 0.65
C ALA A 55 -22.10 -18.91 1.88
N ALA A 56 -20.79 -18.63 1.88
CA ALA A 56 -19.90 -18.90 3.01
C ALA A 56 -20.03 -17.86 4.15
N LYS A 57 -20.55 -16.67 3.84
CA LYS A 57 -20.61 -15.55 4.77
C LYS A 57 -21.31 -15.84 6.09
N PRO A 58 -22.54 -16.44 6.13
CA PRO A 58 -23.27 -16.65 7.40
C PRO A 58 -22.50 -17.51 8.40
N GLU A 59 -21.83 -18.56 7.94
CA GLU A 59 -21.01 -19.41 8.80
C GLU A 59 -19.79 -18.65 9.33
N TRP A 60 -19.07 -17.95 8.45
CA TRP A 60 -17.87 -17.19 8.83
C TRP A 60 -18.17 -16.04 9.81
N GLU A 61 -19.23 -15.25 9.56
CA GLU A 61 -19.58 -14.11 10.41
C GLU A 61 -20.13 -14.53 11.78
N SER A 62 -20.71 -15.75 11.87
CA SER A 62 -21.24 -16.28 13.12
C SER A 62 -20.18 -16.87 14.04
N LEU A 63 -18.96 -17.14 13.54
CA LEU A 63 -17.86 -17.64 14.38
C LEU A 63 -17.50 -16.61 15.47
N PRO A 64 -17.22 -17.08 16.71
CA PRO A 64 -16.62 -16.23 17.72
C PRO A 64 -15.37 -15.51 17.20
N PHE A 65 -15.14 -14.29 17.66
CA PHE A 65 -13.95 -13.54 17.24
C PHE A 65 -12.65 -14.31 17.50
N ALA A 66 -12.54 -14.98 18.66
CA ALA A 66 -11.34 -15.75 19.00
C ALA A 66 -11.03 -16.86 17.98
N ASP A 67 -12.06 -17.52 17.43
CA ASP A 67 -11.87 -18.58 16.45
C ASP A 67 -11.42 -18.02 15.09
N ARG A 68 -11.98 -16.87 14.67
CA ARG A 68 -11.50 -16.17 13.49
C ARG A 68 -10.07 -15.67 13.66
N ALA A 69 -9.76 -15.06 14.82
CA ALA A 69 -8.43 -14.57 15.14
C ALA A 69 -7.37 -15.68 15.13
N ALA A 70 -7.71 -16.88 15.65
CA ALA A 70 -6.82 -18.03 15.68
C ALA A 70 -6.31 -18.42 14.29
N VAL A 71 -7.13 -18.30 13.24
CA VAL A 71 -6.72 -18.56 11.85
C VAL A 71 -5.58 -17.62 11.43
N PHE A 72 -5.71 -16.32 11.69
CA PHE A 72 -4.72 -15.32 11.27
C PHE A 72 -3.44 -15.38 12.12
N LEU A 73 -3.55 -15.66 13.43
CA LEU A 73 -2.40 -15.92 14.29
C LEU A 73 -1.64 -17.18 13.84
N LYS A 74 -2.37 -18.24 13.47
CA LYS A 74 -1.75 -19.45 12.92
C LYS A 74 -1.07 -19.19 11.57
N ALA A 75 -1.66 -18.38 10.71
CA ALA A 75 -1.03 -17.95 9.46
C ALA A 75 0.27 -17.17 9.74
N ALA A 76 0.28 -16.27 10.72
CA ALA A 76 1.48 -15.56 11.15
C ALA A 76 2.58 -16.53 11.62
N ASP A 77 2.24 -17.57 12.37
CA ASP A 77 3.18 -18.59 12.82
C ASP A 77 3.74 -19.44 11.66
N LEU A 78 2.89 -19.82 10.71
CA LEU A 78 3.31 -20.53 9.50
C LEU A 78 4.28 -19.69 8.66
N ILE A 79 3.99 -18.39 8.51
CA ILE A 79 4.87 -17.46 7.78
C ILE A 79 6.18 -17.24 8.54
N SER A 80 6.13 -17.06 9.86
CA SER A 80 7.35 -16.82 10.65
C SER A 80 8.32 -18.02 10.69
N GLY A 81 7.79 -19.23 10.50
CA GLY A 81 8.55 -20.49 10.54
C GLY A 81 8.62 -21.18 9.19
N LYS A 82 7.62 -22.04 8.91
CA LYS A 82 7.61 -22.99 7.78
C LYS A 82 7.79 -22.33 6.41
N TYR A 83 7.11 -21.21 6.16
CA TYR A 83 7.02 -20.59 4.84
C TYR A 83 7.84 -19.30 4.69
N ARG A 84 8.64 -18.92 5.70
CA ARG A 84 9.38 -17.65 5.69
C ARG A 84 10.23 -17.49 4.43
N TYR A 85 11.09 -18.45 4.19
CA TYR A 85 12.02 -18.39 3.07
C TYR A 85 11.37 -18.65 1.71
N ASP A 86 10.31 -19.43 1.66
CA ASP A 86 9.55 -19.65 0.42
C ASP A 86 8.84 -18.36 -0.01
N LEU A 87 8.22 -17.64 0.94
CA LEU A 87 7.57 -16.38 0.68
C LEU A 87 8.56 -15.28 0.28
N MET A 88 9.71 -15.22 0.95
CA MET A 88 10.81 -14.33 0.57
C MET A 88 11.31 -14.65 -0.84
N ALA A 89 11.58 -15.92 -1.15
CA ALA A 89 12.06 -16.34 -2.47
C ALA A 89 11.06 -16.00 -3.59
N ALA A 90 9.77 -16.28 -3.38
CA ALA A 90 8.72 -15.90 -4.34
C ALA A 90 8.67 -14.39 -4.57
N THR A 91 8.86 -13.59 -3.52
CA THR A 91 8.89 -12.13 -3.58
C THR A 91 10.17 -11.63 -4.27
N MET A 92 11.32 -12.20 -3.97
CA MET A 92 12.60 -11.85 -4.63
C MET A 92 12.54 -12.09 -6.13
N LEU A 93 12.10 -13.28 -6.53
CA LEU A 93 12.06 -13.68 -7.93
C LEU A 93 10.96 -12.96 -8.72
N GLY A 94 9.77 -12.83 -8.13
CA GLY A 94 8.59 -12.29 -8.82
C GLY A 94 8.51 -10.77 -8.83
N GLN A 95 9.05 -10.11 -7.82
CA GLN A 95 8.91 -8.66 -7.63
C GLN A 95 10.24 -7.91 -7.70
N GLY A 96 11.37 -8.61 -7.84
CA GLY A 96 12.68 -7.99 -7.98
C GLY A 96 13.22 -7.37 -6.69
N LYS A 97 12.84 -7.90 -5.53
CA LYS A 97 13.35 -7.48 -4.22
C LYS A 97 14.61 -8.23 -3.84
N ASN A 98 15.55 -7.58 -3.15
CA ASN A 98 16.67 -8.29 -2.53
C ASN A 98 16.21 -9.00 -1.24
N ALA A 99 17.09 -9.82 -0.66
CA ALA A 99 16.73 -10.63 0.51
C ALA A 99 16.27 -9.81 1.70
N TRP A 100 16.92 -8.67 1.98
CA TRP A 100 16.53 -7.77 3.07
C TRP A 100 15.16 -7.12 2.85
N GLN A 101 14.89 -6.69 1.63
CA GLN A 101 13.60 -6.11 1.26
C GLN A 101 12.48 -7.15 1.29
N ALA A 102 12.75 -8.38 0.83
CA ALA A 102 11.77 -9.47 0.88
C ALA A 102 11.49 -9.91 2.32
N GLU A 103 12.50 -9.91 3.19
CA GLU A 103 12.34 -10.18 4.63
C GLU A 103 11.39 -9.16 5.28
N ILE A 104 11.62 -7.87 5.04
CA ILE A 104 10.81 -6.79 5.63
C ILE A 104 9.42 -6.76 4.99
N ASP A 105 9.35 -6.61 3.66
CA ASP A 105 8.15 -6.21 2.94
C ASP A 105 7.21 -7.39 2.59
N ALA A 106 7.64 -8.63 2.85
CA ALA A 106 6.82 -9.81 2.62
C ALA A 106 6.61 -10.62 3.90
N ALA A 107 7.68 -11.03 4.60
CA ALA A 107 7.55 -11.89 5.75
C ALA A 107 7.23 -11.10 7.03
N ALA A 108 8.12 -10.22 7.48
CA ALA A 108 8.01 -9.53 8.77
C ALA A 108 6.77 -8.63 8.84
N GLU A 109 6.57 -7.77 7.84
CA GLU A 109 5.43 -6.85 7.80
C GLU A 109 4.09 -7.60 7.76
N LEU A 110 4.02 -8.71 7.01
CA LEU A 110 2.79 -9.51 6.96
C LEU A 110 2.48 -10.19 8.29
N ILE A 111 3.50 -10.76 8.95
CA ILE A 111 3.37 -11.35 10.28
C ILE A 111 2.84 -10.30 11.26
N ASP A 112 3.38 -9.09 11.22
CA ASP A 112 2.97 -7.99 12.07
C ASP A 112 1.54 -7.55 11.77
N PHE A 113 1.15 -7.39 10.50
CA PHE A 113 -0.25 -7.11 10.16
C PHE A 113 -1.21 -8.14 10.73
N LEU A 114 -0.91 -9.43 10.57
CA LEU A 114 -1.78 -10.49 11.06
C LEU A 114 -1.91 -10.49 12.58
N ARG A 115 -0.82 -10.24 13.32
CA ARG A 115 -0.81 -10.20 14.78
C ARG A 115 -1.41 -8.92 15.33
N PHE A 116 -0.98 -7.76 14.86
CA PHE A 116 -1.47 -6.47 15.35
C PHE A 116 -2.94 -6.22 14.98
N ASN A 117 -3.40 -6.66 13.80
CA ASN A 117 -4.82 -6.53 13.47
C ASN A 117 -5.72 -7.33 14.42
N VAL A 118 -5.27 -8.49 14.92
CA VAL A 118 -6.01 -9.23 15.98
C VAL A 118 -6.09 -8.40 17.25
N GLN A 119 -4.99 -7.83 17.72
CA GLN A 119 -4.98 -6.94 18.88
C GLN A 119 -5.89 -5.73 18.67
N PHE A 120 -5.78 -5.03 17.54
CA PHE A 120 -6.60 -3.85 17.24
C PHE A 120 -8.10 -4.19 17.12
N ALA A 121 -8.44 -5.37 16.62
CA ALA A 121 -9.83 -5.83 16.57
C ALA A 121 -10.39 -6.11 17.96
N GLU A 122 -9.60 -6.71 18.85
CA GLU A 122 -9.96 -6.92 20.25
C GLU A 122 -10.21 -5.59 20.96
N GLU A 123 -9.30 -4.62 20.80
CA GLU A 123 -9.44 -3.26 21.33
C GLU A 123 -10.69 -2.55 20.79
N LEU A 124 -11.01 -2.75 19.50
CA LEU A 124 -12.23 -2.19 18.89
C LEU A 124 -13.50 -2.81 19.50
N TYR A 125 -13.55 -4.13 19.62
CA TYR A 125 -14.71 -4.83 20.17
C TYR A 125 -14.92 -4.54 21.68
N ALA A 126 -13.87 -4.18 22.40
CA ALA A 126 -13.97 -3.75 23.80
C ALA A 126 -14.62 -2.37 23.98
N GLN A 127 -14.77 -1.58 22.90
CA GLN A 127 -15.42 -0.26 22.96
C GLN A 127 -16.93 -0.42 23.07
N GLN A 128 -17.45 -0.27 24.29
CA GLN A 128 -18.87 -0.41 24.61
C GLN A 128 -19.42 0.89 25.23
N PRO A 129 -20.75 1.12 25.22
CA PRO A 129 -21.34 2.28 25.88
C PRO A 129 -20.93 2.38 27.35
N ALA A 130 -20.45 3.55 27.76
CA ALA A 130 -19.91 3.77 29.10
C ALA A 130 -20.97 3.78 30.22
N HIS A 131 -22.24 4.07 29.86
CA HIS A 131 -23.30 4.28 30.84
C HIS A 131 -24.60 3.55 30.49
N ASN A 132 -25.31 3.08 31.52
CA ASN A 132 -26.65 2.52 31.42
C ASN A 132 -27.58 3.25 32.38
N SER A 133 -28.82 3.50 32.00
CA SER A 133 -29.85 3.93 32.91
C SER A 133 -30.30 2.77 33.82
N PRO A 134 -30.84 3.02 35.02
CA PRO A 134 -31.36 1.94 35.85
C PRO A 134 -32.38 1.06 35.11
N GLY A 135 -32.15 -0.26 35.11
CA GLY A 135 -33.00 -1.23 34.41
C GLY A 135 -32.81 -1.28 32.90
N VAL A 136 -31.76 -0.68 32.37
CA VAL A 136 -31.43 -0.69 30.94
C VAL A 136 -30.06 -1.29 30.73
N TRP A 137 -29.90 -2.08 29.67
CA TRP A 137 -28.61 -2.53 29.17
C TRP A 137 -28.38 -2.02 27.74
N ASN A 138 -27.35 -1.21 27.56
CA ASN A 138 -26.91 -0.73 26.27
C ASN A 138 -25.68 -1.51 25.83
N ARG A 139 -25.65 -1.96 24.58
CA ARG A 139 -24.49 -2.64 24.00
C ARG A 139 -24.33 -2.29 22.53
N THR A 140 -23.11 -2.32 22.07
CA THR A 140 -22.74 -2.18 20.66
C THR A 140 -22.34 -3.52 20.09
N GLU A 141 -22.94 -3.89 18.97
CA GLU A 141 -22.53 -5.04 18.18
C GLU A 141 -21.78 -4.55 16.93
N TYR A 142 -20.57 -5.06 16.73
CA TYR A 142 -19.74 -4.78 15.56
C TYR A 142 -19.96 -5.86 14.50
N ARG A 143 -20.98 -5.66 13.66
CA ARG A 143 -21.32 -6.59 12.60
C ARG A 143 -20.37 -6.45 11.41
N PRO A 144 -20.01 -7.52 10.68
CA PRO A 144 -19.46 -7.42 9.34
C PRO A 144 -20.35 -6.60 8.41
N LEU A 145 -19.81 -6.11 7.31
CA LEU A 145 -20.57 -5.38 6.30
C LEU A 145 -21.63 -6.30 5.66
N GLU A 146 -22.78 -5.76 5.28
CA GLU A 146 -23.81 -6.47 4.57
C GLU A 146 -23.43 -6.63 3.09
N GLY A 147 -22.87 -7.78 2.73
CA GLY A 147 -22.33 -8.06 1.40
C GLY A 147 -20.90 -8.56 1.45
N PHE A 148 -20.09 -8.19 0.46
CA PHE A 148 -18.69 -8.60 0.34
C PHE A 148 -17.74 -7.43 0.11
N VAL A 149 -16.48 -7.63 0.43
CA VAL A 149 -15.38 -6.67 0.21
C VAL A 149 -14.62 -7.04 -1.07
N TYR A 150 -14.33 -6.07 -1.90
CA TYR A 150 -13.44 -6.21 -3.04
C TYR A 150 -12.05 -5.70 -2.69
N ALA A 151 -11.07 -6.59 -2.61
CA ALA A 151 -9.67 -6.28 -2.34
C ALA A 151 -8.85 -6.29 -3.64
N ILE A 152 -8.17 -5.19 -3.94
CA ILE A 152 -7.27 -5.08 -5.11
C ILE A 152 -5.87 -4.78 -4.60
N SER A 153 -4.94 -5.70 -4.80
CA SER A 153 -3.59 -5.57 -4.28
C SER A 153 -2.56 -5.19 -5.33
N PRO A 154 -1.53 -4.40 -4.94
CA PRO A 154 -0.46 -3.98 -5.82
C PRO A 154 0.57 -5.10 -6.03
N PHE A 155 1.58 -4.82 -6.86
CA PHE A 155 2.67 -5.77 -7.09
C PHE A 155 3.83 -5.62 -6.07
N ASN A 156 3.97 -4.44 -5.47
CA ASN A 156 5.23 -4.06 -4.83
C ASN A 156 5.43 -4.61 -3.40
N PHE A 157 4.35 -5.01 -2.71
CA PHE A 157 4.41 -5.55 -1.36
C PHE A 157 3.52 -6.78 -1.21
N THR A 158 4.11 -7.94 -0.98
CA THR A 158 3.37 -9.17 -0.66
C THR A 158 2.56 -9.01 0.64
N ALA A 159 3.12 -8.33 1.64
CA ALA A 159 2.43 -8.02 2.90
C ALA A 159 1.15 -7.19 2.69
N ILE A 160 1.18 -6.20 1.80
CA ILE A 160 -0.02 -5.41 1.46
C ILE A 160 -1.08 -6.30 0.82
N GLY A 161 -0.69 -7.21 -0.10
CA GLY A 161 -1.61 -8.18 -0.70
C GLY A 161 -2.34 -9.00 0.35
N GLY A 162 -1.60 -9.48 1.35
CA GLY A 162 -2.16 -10.19 2.50
C GLY A 162 -3.06 -9.35 3.36
N ASN A 163 -2.61 -8.16 3.75
CA ASN A 163 -3.40 -7.29 4.63
C ASN A 163 -4.72 -6.82 4.00
N LEU A 164 -4.72 -6.52 2.68
CA LEU A 164 -5.93 -6.08 1.97
C LEU A 164 -7.04 -7.13 2.00
N SER A 165 -6.68 -8.41 1.98
CA SER A 165 -7.64 -9.51 2.06
C SER A 165 -7.90 -9.98 3.49
N ALA A 166 -6.87 -10.06 4.34
CA ALA A 166 -6.98 -10.61 5.69
C ALA A 166 -7.66 -9.66 6.69
N ALA A 167 -7.40 -8.35 6.63
CA ALA A 167 -7.99 -7.39 7.57
C ALA A 167 -9.53 -7.40 7.52
N PRO A 168 -10.20 -7.27 6.36
CA PRO A 168 -11.66 -7.39 6.32
C PRO A 168 -12.16 -8.80 6.66
N ALA A 169 -11.43 -9.87 6.31
CA ALA A 169 -11.81 -11.23 6.65
C ALA A 169 -11.77 -11.48 8.15
N LEU A 170 -10.77 -10.98 8.87
CA LEU A 170 -10.69 -11.01 10.34
C LEU A 170 -11.93 -10.39 10.99
N MET A 171 -12.43 -9.29 10.41
CA MET A 171 -13.64 -8.61 10.89
C MET A 171 -14.95 -9.33 10.51
N GLY A 172 -14.87 -10.55 9.97
CA GLY A 172 -16.01 -11.41 9.64
C GLY A 172 -16.58 -11.22 8.23
N ASN A 173 -15.93 -10.44 7.37
CA ASN A 173 -16.35 -10.27 5.99
C ASN A 173 -15.87 -11.41 5.10
N VAL A 174 -16.55 -11.60 3.98
CA VAL A 174 -16.04 -12.36 2.84
C VAL A 174 -15.42 -11.41 1.82
N VAL A 175 -14.37 -11.89 1.14
CA VAL A 175 -13.50 -11.05 0.33
C VAL A 175 -13.28 -11.63 -1.06
N LEU A 176 -13.45 -10.81 -2.07
CA LEU A 176 -13.01 -11.10 -3.43
C LEU A 176 -11.66 -10.43 -3.65
N TRP A 177 -10.59 -11.21 -3.72
CA TRP A 177 -9.23 -10.69 -3.82
C TRP A 177 -8.71 -10.80 -5.25
N LYS A 178 -8.53 -9.65 -5.90
CA LYS A 178 -7.85 -9.53 -7.19
C LYS A 178 -6.39 -9.15 -6.97
N PRO A 179 -5.46 -10.12 -7.08
CA PRO A 179 -4.03 -9.83 -6.98
C PRO A 179 -3.53 -9.10 -8.21
N SER A 180 -2.36 -8.45 -8.08
CA SER A 180 -1.61 -7.98 -9.25
C SER A 180 -1.08 -9.15 -10.07
N ASP A 181 -1.16 -9.07 -11.38
CA ASP A 181 -0.65 -10.08 -12.30
C ASP A 181 0.88 -10.27 -12.20
N PHE A 182 1.57 -9.27 -11.67
CA PHE A 182 3.04 -9.28 -11.44
C PHE A 182 3.45 -9.79 -10.05
N ALA A 183 2.49 -10.22 -9.22
CA ALA A 183 2.74 -10.78 -7.89
C ALA A 183 1.91 -12.05 -7.62
N ILE A 184 1.54 -12.77 -8.67
CA ILE A 184 0.68 -13.97 -8.57
C ILE A 184 1.36 -15.05 -7.72
N ALA A 185 2.62 -15.37 -7.97
CA ALA A 185 3.32 -16.47 -7.30
C ALA A 185 3.37 -16.27 -5.77
N SER A 186 3.76 -15.09 -5.30
CA SER A 186 3.84 -14.78 -3.87
C SER A 186 2.46 -14.72 -3.22
N ASN A 187 1.49 -14.10 -3.88
CA ASN A 187 0.12 -13.98 -3.34
C ASN A 187 -0.63 -15.33 -3.37
N TRP A 188 -0.36 -16.18 -4.34
CA TRP A 188 -0.90 -17.54 -4.38
C TRP A 188 -0.34 -18.41 -3.25
N LEU A 189 0.98 -18.32 -2.99
CA LEU A 189 1.57 -18.99 -1.84
C LEU A 189 0.92 -18.52 -0.54
N LEU A 190 0.77 -17.20 -0.36
CA LEU A 190 0.11 -16.64 0.80
C LEU A 190 -1.35 -17.12 0.95
N TYR A 191 -2.12 -17.16 -0.14
CA TYR A 191 -3.47 -17.68 -0.11
C TYR A 191 -3.52 -19.13 0.39
N ASN A 192 -2.61 -19.98 -0.08
CA ASN A 192 -2.53 -21.37 0.40
C ASN A 192 -2.09 -21.46 1.87
N ILE A 193 -1.22 -20.57 2.35
CA ILE A 193 -0.88 -20.48 3.79
C ILE A 193 -2.11 -20.15 4.63
N LEU A 194 -2.96 -19.23 4.19
CA LEU A 194 -4.21 -18.91 4.88
C LEU A 194 -5.14 -20.12 4.94
N LEU A 195 -5.26 -20.89 3.86
CA LEU A 195 -6.05 -22.14 3.85
C LEU A 195 -5.45 -23.19 4.79
N GLU A 196 -4.13 -23.39 4.81
CA GLU A 196 -3.45 -24.30 5.74
C GLU A 196 -3.62 -23.86 7.22
N ALA A 197 -3.69 -22.56 7.45
CA ALA A 197 -3.94 -22.00 8.77
C ALA A 197 -5.37 -22.25 9.29
N GLY A 198 -6.28 -22.70 8.41
CA GLY A 198 -7.66 -23.01 8.75
C GLY A 198 -8.68 -21.99 8.24
N LEU A 199 -8.30 -21.08 7.35
CA LEU A 199 -9.28 -20.20 6.71
C LEU A 199 -10.29 -21.05 5.95
N PRO A 200 -11.61 -20.95 6.23
CA PRO A 200 -12.60 -21.70 5.50
C PRO A 200 -12.59 -21.31 4.01
N LYS A 201 -12.81 -22.31 3.16
CA LYS A 201 -12.94 -22.09 1.73
C LYS A 201 -14.04 -21.07 1.45
N ASN A 202 -13.86 -20.26 0.43
CA ASN A 202 -14.78 -19.24 -0.05
C ASN A 202 -14.90 -17.97 0.84
N VAL A 203 -14.25 -17.90 2.01
CA VAL A 203 -14.16 -16.66 2.80
C VAL A 203 -13.32 -15.62 2.05
N ILE A 204 -12.19 -16.03 1.48
CA ILE A 204 -11.39 -15.22 0.55
C ILE A 204 -11.39 -15.95 -0.80
N GLN A 205 -11.80 -15.27 -1.86
CA GLN A 205 -11.74 -15.75 -3.23
C GLN A 205 -10.54 -15.14 -3.94
N PHE A 206 -9.59 -15.96 -4.37
CA PHE A 206 -8.41 -15.50 -5.13
C PHE A 206 -8.76 -15.48 -6.62
N ILE A 207 -8.89 -14.27 -7.20
CA ILE A 207 -9.46 -14.04 -8.54
C ILE A 207 -8.47 -13.30 -9.44
N PRO A 208 -7.46 -13.98 -10.03
CA PRO A 208 -6.65 -13.38 -11.08
C PRO A 208 -7.48 -13.23 -12.36
N GLY A 209 -7.21 -12.18 -13.14
CA GLY A 209 -7.95 -11.96 -14.38
C GLY A 209 -7.84 -10.53 -14.88
N ASN A 210 -8.47 -10.27 -16.03
CA ASN A 210 -8.49 -8.92 -16.60
C ASN A 210 -9.09 -7.91 -15.61
N PRO A 211 -8.35 -6.86 -15.21
CA PRO A 211 -8.79 -5.93 -14.17
C PRO A 211 -10.12 -5.25 -14.49
N GLU A 212 -10.36 -4.90 -15.75
CA GLU A 212 -11.59 -4.18 -16.14
C GLU A 212 -12.81 -5.10 -16.13
N GLU A 213 -12.67 -6.34 -16.62
CA GLU A 213 -13.73 -7.33 -16.64
C GLU A 213 -14.12 -7.78 -15.23
N VAL A 214 -13.13 -8.16 -14.41
CA VAL A 214 -13.36 -8.55 -13.02
C VAL A 214 -14.03 -7.42 -12.24
N THR A 215 -13.53 -6.19 -12.37
CA THR A 215 -14.07 -5.02 -11.67
C THR A 215 -15.49 -4.70 -12.11
N ARG A 216 -15.80 -4.81 -13.41
CA ARG A 216 -17.14 -4.55 -13.94
C ARG A 216 -18.19 -5.47 -13.31
N GLU A 217 -17.90 -6.78 -13.26
CA GLU A 217 -18.83 -7.75 -12.68
C GLU A 217 -19.02 -7.51 -11.16
N ILE A 218 -17.95 -7.22 -10.45
CA ILE A 218 -17.98 -6.97 -9.00
C ILE A 218 -18.77 -5.69 -8.67
N LEU A 219 -18.49 -4.57 -9.34
CA LEU A 219 -19.16 -3.30 -9.08
C LEU A 219 -20.60 -3.25 -9.62
N ALA A 220 -21.00 -4.20 -10.45
CA ALA A 220 -22.39 -4.35 -10.87
C ALA A 220 -23.26 -5.05 -9.82
N HIS A 221 -22.67 -5.73 -8.84
CA HIS A 221 -23.41 -6.57 -7.91
C HIS A 221 -24.01 -5.76 -6.74
N PRO A 222 -25.32 -5.93 -6.42
CA PRO A 222 -26.01 -5.15 -5.37
C PRO A 222 -25.41 -5.31 -3.96
N GLN A 223 -24.78 -6.45 -3.68
CA GLN A 223 -24.14 -6.73 -2.39
C GLN A 223 -22.64 -6.34 -2.33
N PHE A 224 -22.16 -5.54 -3.28
CA PHE A 224 -20.85 -4.89 -3.15
C PHE A 224 -20.90 -3.92 -1.97
N ALA A 225 -20.13 -4.18 -0.91
CA ALA A 225 -20.17 -3.43 0.34
C ALA A 225 -18.95 -2.57 0.61
N SER A 226 -17.77 -2.92 0.06
CA SER A 226 -16.56 -2.13 0.25
C SER A 226 -15.52 -2.40 -0.83
N LEU A 227 -14.76 -1.36 -1.18
CA LEU A 227 -13.49 -1.44 -1.89
C LEU A 227 -12.34 -1.30 -0.90
N HIS A 228 -11.37 -2.22 -0.93
CA HIS A 228 -10.08 -2.12 -0.24
C HIS A 228 -8.98 -2.16 -1.29
N TYR A 229 -8.36 -1.02 -1.56
CA TYR A 229 -7.53 -0.80 -2.73
C TYR A 229 -6.14 -0.27 -2.37
N THR A 230 -5.11 -0.85 -2.96
CA THR A 230 -3.79 -0.22 -3.07
C THR A 230 -3.29 -0.34 -4.50
N GLY A 231 -2.92 0.79 -5.10
CA GLY A 231 -2.45 0.85 -6.49
C GLY A 231 -2.35 2.26 -7.04
N SER A 232 -2.46 2.43 -8.36
CA SER A 232 -2.30 3.74 -8.98
C SER A 232 -3.46 4.70 -8.70
N THR A 233 -3.14 5.98 -8.51
CA THR A 233 -4.12 7.05 -8.27
C THR A 233 -5.15 7.17 -9.40
N ALA A 234 -4.72 7.02 -10.64
CA ALA A 234 -5.64 7.12 -11.80
C ALA A 234 -6.71 6.02 -11.78
N VAL A 235 -6.32 4.77 -11.46
CA VAL A 235 -7.27 3.66 -11.33
C VAL A 235 -8.19 3.87 -10.14
N PHE A 236 -7.67 4.33 -9.00
CA PHE A 236 -8.50 4.62 -7.83
C PHE A 236 -9.57 5.68 -8.11
N ARG A 237 -9.21 6.78 -8.78
CA ARG A 237 -10.17 7.81 -9.21
C ARG A 237 -11.26 7.24 -10.12
N LYS A 238 -10.90 6.36 -11.07
CA LYS A 238 -11.87 5.67 -11.94
C LYS A 238 -12.82 4.80 -11.12
N LEU A 239 -12.30 4.00 -10.19
CA LEU A 239 -13.09 3.14 -9.30
C LEU A 239 -14.02 3.96 -8.39
N TYR A 240 -13.50 5.04 -7.80
CA TYR A 240 -14.27 5.94 -6.94
C TYR A 240 -15.47 6.54 -7.69
N GLY A 241 -15.23 7.02 -8.92
CA GLY A 241 -16.28 7.54 -9.80
C GLY A 241 -17.32 6.49 -10.18
N GLN A 242 -16.89 5.26 -10.51
CA GLN A 242 -17.80 4.15 -10.85
C GLN A 242 -18.68 3.73 -9.66
N ILE A 243 -18.11 3.67 -8.46
CA ILE A 243 -18.86 3.37 -7.23
C ILE A 243 -19.85 4.51 -6.94
N GLY A 244 -19.42 5.77 -7.08
CA GLY A 244 -20.30 6.93 -6.91
C GLY A 244 -21.48 6.93 -7.86
N ALA A 245 -21.29 6.59 -9.13
CA ALA A 245 -22.36 6.42 -10.10
C ALA A 245 -23.33 5.31 -9.68
N GLY A 246 -22.83 4.14 -9.24
CA GLY A 246 -23.66 3.06 -8.74
C GLY A 246 -24.47 3.44 -7.49
N VAL A 247 -23.91 4.27 -6.61
CA VAL A 247 -24.64 4.85 -5.47
C VAL A 247 -25.78 5.76 -5.96
N ALA A 248 -25.51 6.65 -6.93
CA ALA A 248 -26.51 7.56 -7.47
C ALA A 248 -27.67 6.82 -8.16
N GLU A 249 -27.40 5.67 -8.76
CA GLU A 249 -28.40 4.80 -9.38
C GLU A 249 -29.20 3.94 -8.37
N GLY A 250 -28.84 3.97 -7.08
CA GLY A 250 -29.45 3.08 -6.07
C GLY A 250 -29.10 1.60 -6.24
N ARG A 251 -27.99 1.28 -6.85
CA ARG A 251 -27.58 -0.09 -7.19
C ARG A 251 -27.27 -0.94 -5.96
N TYR A 252 -26.66 -0.36 -4.93
CA TYR A 252 -26.15 -1.08 -3.78
C TYR A 252 -27.14 -1.10 -2.61
N ARG A 253 -27.12 -2.19 -1.85
CA ARG A 253 -27.93 -2.33 -0.63
C ARG A 253 -27.62 -1.32 0.45
N SER A 254 -26.34 -0.94 0.56
CA SER A 254 -25.85 0.06 1.51
C SER A 254 -24.86 0.97 0.79
N TYR A 255 -24.51 2.10 1.38
CA TYR A 255 -23.43 2.94 0.86
C TYR A 255 -22.09 2.21 0.97
N PRO A 256 -21.46 1.80 -0.14
CA PRO A 256 -20.20 1.09 -0.11
C PRO A 256 -19.10 1.93 0.54
N ARG A 257 -18.26 1.30 1.32
CA ARG A 257 -17.09 1.96 1.88
C ARG A 257 -15.96 1.90 0.90
N ILE A 258 -15.21 3.00 0.79
CA ILE A 258 -14.07 3.10 -0.11
C ILE A 258 -12.85 3.36 0.76
N VAL A 259 -11.90 2.42 0.73
CA VAL A 259 -10.61 2.49 1.40
C VAL A 259 -9.54 2.37 0.34
N GLY A 260 -8.71 3.39 0.21
CA GLY A 260 -7.70 3.46 -0.84
C GLY A 260 -6.38 4.03 -0.36
N GLU A 261 -5.31 3.35 -0.73
CA GLU A 261 -3.94 3.81 -0.66
C GLU A 261 -3.39 3.88 -2.08
N THR A 262 -2.89 5.05 -2.48
CA THR A 262 -2.48 5.28 -3.85
C THR A 262 -1.05 5.81 -3.94
N GLY A 263 -0.72 6.48 -5.04
CA GLY A 263 0.60 7.01 -5.30
C GLY A 263 1.06 8.10 -4.35
N GLY A 264 2.31 8.49 -4.50
CA GLY A 264 2.93 9.57 -3.75
C GLY A 264 3.98 10.30 -4.58
N LYS A 265 4.27 11.52 -4.16
CA LYS A 265 5.42 12.31 -4.66
C LYS A 265 6.19 12.86 -3.47
N ASN A 266 6.81 11.95 -2.74
CA ASN A 266 7.32 12.18 -1.42
C ASN A 266 8.58 13.03 -1.43
N PHE A 267 8.71 13.86 -0.41
CA PHE A 267 9.76 14.86 -0.33
C PHE A 267 10.78 14.60 0.80
N HIS A 268 12.01 15.04 0.57
CA HIS A 268 12.96 15.38 1.61
C HIS A 268 13.18 16.88 1.56
N LEU A 269 12.97 17.56 2.69
CA LEU A 269 13.26 18.97 2.87
C LEU A 269 14.44 19.12 3.84
N ILE A 270 15.54 19.63 3.34
CA ILE A 270 16.78 19.77 4.08
C ILE A 270 16.89 21.21 4.58
N HIS A 271 17.13 21.41 5.87
CA HIS A 271 17.44 22.69 6.48
C HIS A 271 18.97 22.87 6.57
N ALA A 272 19.47 24.11 6.61
CA ALA A 272 20.90 24.39 6.69
C ALA A 272 21.61 23.79 7.94
N SER A 273 20.87 23.52 9.01
CA SER A 273 21.36 22.85 10.21
C SER A 273 21.37 21.33 10.15
N ALA A 274 21.01 20.72 9.02
CA ALA A 274 20.96 19.27 8.90
C ALA A 274 22.35 18.63 9.03
N ASP A 275 22.39 17.42 9.58
CA ASP A 275 23.54 16.54 9.38
C ASP A 275 23.57 16.11 7.91
N ILE A 276 24.52 16.66 7.16
CA ILE A 276 24.62 16.49 5.71
C ILE A 276 24.87 15.02 5.33
N GLU A 277 25.71 14.34 6.11
CA GLU A 277 26.04 12.93 5.89
C GLU A 277 24.77 12.06 6.02
N ASN A 278 24.06 12.19 7.14
CA ASN A 278 22.82 11.49 7.39
C ASN A 278 21.77 11.83 6.33
N ALA A 279 21.57 13.10 6.02
CA ALA A 279 20.56 13.55 5.06
C ALA A 279 20.82 12.98 3.66
N ALA A 280 22.07 12.97 3.18
CA ALA A 280 22.44 12.40 1.88
C ALA A 280 22.22 10.88 1.84
N ILE A 281 22.69 10.13 2.83
CA ILE A 281 22.54 8.68 2.92
C ILE A 281 21.06 8.29 2.99
N GLN A 282 20.27 8.95 3.85
CA GLN A 282 18.84 8.69 3.97
C GLN A 282 18.08 9.04 2.68
N THR A 283 18.53 10.06 1.94
CA THR A 283 17.95 10.42 0.64
C THR A 283 18.23 9.32 -0.40
N VAL A 284 19.46 8.81 -0.48
CA VAL A 284 19.82 7.71 -1.38
C VAL A 284 18.98 6.45 -1.05
N ARG A 285 18.90 6.07 0.22
CA ARG A 285 18.10 4.92 0.64
C ARG A 285 16.61 5.13 0.37
N GLY A 286 16.08 6.30 0.72
CA GLY A 286 14.67 6.62 0.52
C GLY A 286 14.26 6.63 -0.96
N ALA A 287 15.14 7.10 -1.85
CA ALA A 287 14.87 7.20 -3.28
C ALA A 287 15.06 5.87 -4.03
N PHE A 288 16.03 5.05 -3.64
CA PHE A 288 16.49 3.94 -4.47
C PHE A 288 16.28 2.54 -3.88
N GLU A 289 15.91 2.41 -2.58
CA GLU A 289 15.44 1.12 -2.06
C GLU A 289 14.31 0.58 -2.94
N TYR A 290 14.44 -0.68 -3.34
CA TYR A 290 13.49 -1.35 -4.23
C TYR A 290 13.24 -0.55 -5.53
N GLN A 291 14.30 0.03 -6.10
CA GLN A 291 14.27 0.78 -7.37
C GLN A 291 13.25 1.93 -7.38
N GLY A 292 12.98 2.53 -6.20
CA GLY A 292 11.98 3.59 -6.06
C GLY A 292 10.53 3.14 -6.35
N GLN A 293 10.24 1.84 -6.35
CA GLN A 293 8.90 1.29 -6.59
C GLN A 293 8.07 1.18 -5.31
N LYS A 294 8.21 2.15 -4.42
CA LYS A 294 7.38 2.30 -3.22
C LYS A 294 6.54 3.57 -3.36
N CYS A 295 5.27 3.50 -3.00
CA CYS A 295 4.41 4.69 -2.93
C CYS A 295 5.01 5.78 -2.02
N SER A 296 5.81 5.38 -1.02
CA SER A 296 6.51 6.22 -0.05
C SER A 296 7.95 6.59 -0.43
N ALA A 297 8.48 6.13 -1.58
CA ALA A 297 9.85 6.43 -1.98
C ALA A 297 10.09 7.93 -2.16
N THR A 298 11.24 8.43 -1.69
CA THR A 298 11.66 9.81 -1.91
C THR A 298 11.88 10.06 -3.39
N SER A 299 11.19 11.01 -3.95
CA SER A 299 11.29 11.31 -5.40
C SER A 299 11.63 12.76 -5.70
N ARG A 300 11.62 13.62 -4.69
CA ARG A 300 12.04 15.03 -4.75
C ARG A 300 12.77 15.44 -3.49
N VAL A 301 13.85 16.22 -3.62
CA VAL A 301 14.61 16.74 -2.50
C VAL A 301 14.85 18.24 -2.67
N TYR A 302 14.67 19.00 -1.59
CA TYR A 302 14.87 20.44 -1.54
C TYR A 302 16.03 20.73 -0.59
N VAL A 303 17.07 21.40 -1.09
CA VAL A 303 18.32 21.59 -0.36
C VAL A 303 18.69 23.07 -0.38
N PRO A 304 19.12 23.69 0.76
CA PRO A 304 19.56 25.08 0.76
C PRO A 304 20.92 25.23 0.04
N ALA A 305 21.08 26.34 -0.65
CA ALA A 305 22.27 26.64 -1.43
C ALA A 305 23.54 26.63 -0.59
N SER A 306 23.47 27.05 0.68
CA SER A 306 24.61 27.12 1.60
C SER A 306 25.31 25.78 1.85
N ILE A 307 24.58 24.66 1.79
CA ILE A 307 25.13 23.30 2.00
C ILE A 307 25.08 22.44 0.74
N TRP A 308 24.51 22.92 -0.36
CA TRP A 308 24.35 22.17 -1.59
C TRP A 308 25.62 21.51 -2.13
N PRO A 309 26.79 22.22 -2.19
CA PRO A 309 27.99 21.60 -2.74
C PRO A 309 28.42 20.33 -1.99
N GLN A 310 28.32 20.35 -0.65
CA GLN A 310 28.69 19.21 0.18
C GLN A 310 27.65 18.10 0.08
N PHE A 311 26.36 18.44 0.13
CA PHE A 311 25.27 17.48 -0.02
C PHE A 311 25.29 16.81 -1.40
N LYS A 312 25.45 17.58 -2.50
CA LYS A 312 25.56 17.09 -3.88
C LYS A 312 26.70 16.09 -4.01
N SER A 313 27.89 16.44 -3.53
CA SER A 313 29.06 15.57 -3.57
C SER A 313 28.76 14.23 -2.87
N ARG A 314 28.27 14.29 -1.63
CA ARG A 314 27.99 13.09 -0.84
C ARG A 314 26.89 12.23 -1.50
N LEU A 315 25.82 12.83 -1.96
CA LEU A 315 24.70 12.16 -2.64
C LEU A 315 25.19 11.40 -3.88
N VAL A 316 25.95 12.08 -4.76
CA VAL A 316 26.46 11.51 -6.01
C VAL A 316 27.44 10.38 -5.74
N ASP A 317 28.34 10.54 -4.76
CA ASP A 317 29.31 9.52 -4.40
C ASP A 317 28.64 8.25 -3.85
N GLU A 318 27.58 8.38 -3.08
CA GLU A 318 26.83 7.22 -2.58
C GLU A 318 26.03 6.53 -3.70
N VAL A 319 25.42 7.29 -4.60
CA VAL A 319 24.69 6.70 -5.74
C VAL A 319 25.63 5.92 -6.66
N LYS A 320 26.85 6.42 -6.92
CA LYS A 320 27.85 5.73 -7.75
C LYS A 320 28.30 4.38 -7.19
N LYS A 321 28.17 4.15 -5.88
CA LYS A 321 28.52 2.87 -5.23
C LYS A 321 27.44 1.79 -5.41
N LEU A 322 26.20 2.18 -5.76
CA LEU A 322 25.10 1.24 -5.88
C LEU A 322 25.28 0.33 -7.10
N GLN A 323 25.34 -0.97 -6.84
CA GLN A 323 25.41 -1.97 -7.90
C GLN A 323 24.01 -2.38 -8.35
N VAL A 324 23.86 -2.53 -9.67
CA VAL A 324 22.61 -2.91 -10.33
C VAL A 324 22.75 -4.33 -10.87
N GLY A 325 21.77 -5.17 -10.63
CA GLY A 325 21.78 -6.55 -11.12
C GLY A 325 20.74 -7.44 -10.44
N ASN A 326 20.94 -8.74 -10.51
CA ASN A 326 20.01 -9.70 -9.95
C ASN A 326 19.85 -9.54 -8.43
N PRO A 327 18.62 -9.46 -7.89
CA PRO A 327 18.38 -9.17 -6.48
C PRO A 327 18.83 -10.29 -5.52
N TRP A 328 19.05 -11.50 -6.00
CA TRP A 328 19.60 -12.61 -5.19
C TRP A 328 21.13 -12.59 -5.05
N GLU A 329 21.83 -11.73 -5.78
CA GLU A 329 23.24 -11.49 -5.60
C GLU A 329 23.44 -10.39 -4.55
N SER A 330 24.04 -10.74 -3.40
CA SER A 330 24.14 -9.85 -2.22
C SER A 330 24.85 -8.52 -2.45
N LYS A 331 25.68 -8.42 -3.50
CA LYS A 331 26.35 -7.18 -3.90
C LYS A 331 25.40 -6.15 -4.52
N ASN A 332 24.28 -6.59 -5.10
CA ASN A 332 23.36 -5.73 -5.83
C ASN A 332 22.33 -5.10 -4.88
N PHE A 333 22.38 -3.78 -4.77
CA PHE A 333 21.38 -3.02 -4.02
C PHE A 333 20.14 -2.73 -4.87
N ILE A 334 20.33 -2.54 -6.17
CA ILE A 334 19.30 -2.20 -7.16
C ILE A 334 18.97 -3.44 -8.00
N GLY A 335 17.72 -3.82 -8.01
CA GLY A 335 17.16 -4.85 -8.89
C GLY A 335 16.47 -4.27 -10.12
N PRO A 336 15.68 -5.08 -10.86
CA PRO A 336 14.90 -4.64 -12.00
C PRO A 336 13.63 -3.88 -11.56
N VAL A 337 13.09 -3.04 -12.44
CA VAL A 337 11.70 -2.58 -12.33
C VAL A 337 10.75 -3.69 -12.80
N ILE A 338 9.49 -3.61 -12.39
CA ILE A 338 8.58 -4.77 -12.38
C ILE A 338 8.21 -5.30 -13.77
N HIS A 339 8.06 -4.47 -14.79
CA HIS A 339 7.56 -4.88 -16.10
C HIS A 339 7.96 -3.91 -17.23
N ALA A 340 7.79 -4.36 -18.48
CA ALA A 340 8.12 -3.60 -19.68
C ALA A 340 7.49 -2.20 -19.73
N ALA A 341 6.22 -2.04 -19.28
CA ALA A 341 5.58 -0.73 -19.28
C ALA A 341 6.22 0.24 -18.28
N SER A 342 6.66 -0.23 -17.10
CA SER A 342 7.45 0.57 -16.16
C SER A 342 8.79 0.95 -16.74
N PHE A 343 9.50 -0.02 -17.32
CA PHE A 343 10.77 0.23 -17.99
C PHE A 343 10.65 1.29 -19.08
N LYS A 344 9.67 1.14 -19.99
CA LYS A 344 9.43 2.10 -21.09
C LYS A 344 9.10 3.50 -20.58
N LYS A 345 8.30 3.61 -19.53
CA LYS A 345 7.97 4.91 -18.91
C LYS A 345 9.23 5.59 -18.36
N LEU A 346 10.07 4.84 -17.67
CA LEU A 346 11.28 5.35 -17.01
C LEU A 346 12.39 5.68 -18.03
N SER A 347 12.65 4.81 -18.99
CA SER A 347 13.61 5.08 -20.07
C SER A 347 13.18 6.27 -20.92
N GLY A 348 11.88 6.40 -21.22
CA GLY A 348 11.35 7.56 -21.92
C GLY A 348 11.48 8.87 -21.13
N ALA A 349 11.33 8.81 -19.79
CA ALA A 349 11.57 9.99 -18.94
C ALA A 349 13.05 10.38 -18.91
N ILE A 350 13.97 9.41 -18.86
CA ILE A 350 15.42 9.61 -18.93
C ILE A 350 15.81 10.22 -20.29
N ASP A 351 15.28 9.69 -21.40
CA ASP A 351 15.57 10.22 -22.73
C ASP A 351 15.05 11.64 -22.92
N ALA A 352 13.83 11.92 -22.44
CA ALA A 352 13.28 13.27 -22.48
C ALA A 352 14.10 14.26 -21.66
N ALA A 353 14.67 13.82 -20.55
CA ALA A 353 15.52 14.66 -19.70
C ALA A 353 16.88 15.03 -20.33
N LYS A 354 17.40 14.23 -21.26
CA LYS A 354 18.66 14.54 -21.99
C LYS A 354 18.53 15.82 -22.83
N GLU A 355 17.34 16.08 -23.35
CA GLU A 355 17.07 17.26 -24.19
C GLU A 355 16.49 18.44 -23.37
N ASP A 356 16.27 18.25 -22.08
CA ASP A 356 15.66 19.25 -21.22
C ASP A 356 16.70 20.18 -20.62
N LYS A 357 16.68 21.45 -21.04
CA LYS A 357 17.65 22.47 -20.62
C LYS A 357 17.48 22.91 -19.15
N ASP A 358 16.35 22.60 -18.56
CA ASP A 358 16.05 22.94 -17.14
C ASP A 358 16.47 21.83 -16.17
N LEU A 359 17.07 20.75 -16.71
CA LEU A 359 17.61 19.63 -15.94
C LEU A 359 19.13 19.49 -16.14
N GLU A 360 19.85 19.29 -15.05
CA GLU A 360 21.24 18.83 -15.04
C GLU A 360 21.29 17.37 -14.53
N LEU A 361 21.82 16.46 -15.33
CA LEU A 361 22.08 15.09 -14.89
C LEU A 361 23.29 15.07 -13.94
N LEU A 362 23.08 14.69 -12.71
CA LEU A 362 24.15 14.58 -11.71
C LEU A 362 24.82 13.19 -11.71
N VAL A 363 24.02 12.13 -11.87
CA VAL A 363 24.50 10.73 -11.91
C VAL A 363 23.42 9.82 -12.51
N GLY A 364 23.82 8.72 -13.11
CA GLY A 364 22.91 7.72 -13.70
C GLY A 364 22.54 8.02 -15.15
N GLY A 365 21.26 7.96 -15.48
CA GLY A 365 20.76 8.23 -16.83
C GLY A 365 20.92 7.07 -17.81
N THR A 366 21.13 5.84 -17.30
CA THR A 366 21.31 4.62 -18.12
C THR A 366 20.30 3.55 -17.76
N TYR A 367 20.02 2.66 -18.70
CA TYR A 367 19.06 1.57 -18.56
C TYR A 367 19.37 0.45 -19.56
N ASP A 368 18.91 -0.79 -19.27
CA ASP A 368 19.08 -1.96 -20.14
C ASP A 368 17.91 -2.95 -19.94
N ASP A 369 17.25 -3.35 -21.03
CA ASP A 369 16.19 -4.36 -21.05
C ASP A 369 16.53 -5.60 -21.87
N SER A 370 17.79 -5.80 -22.22
CA SER A 370 18.24 -6.93 -23.03
C SER A 370 17.96 -8.29 -22.38
N LYS A 371 17.92 -8.36 -21.04
CA LYS A 371 17.64 -9.55 -20.27
C LYS A 371 16.54 -9.34 -19.23
N GLY A 372 16.64 -8.27 -18.47
CA GLY A 372 15.69 -7.86 -17.42
C GLY A 372 15.47 -6.34 -17.48
N TYR A 373 14.50 -5.84 -16.76
CA TYR A 373 14.10 -4.43 -16.82
C TYR A 373 14.94 -3.56 -15.89
N PHE A 374 16.23 -3.36 -16.18
CA PHE A 374 17.15 -2.62 -15.32
C PHE A 374 17.20 -1.13 -15.68
N VAL A 375 16.90 -0.28 -14.68
CA VAL A 375 17.04 1.17 -14.77
C VAL A 375 17.98 1.61 -13.66
N HIS A 376 19.05 2.33 -14.02
CA HIS A 376 20.03 2.75 -13.03
C HIS A 376 19.52 3.93 -12.20
N PRO A 377 19.92 4.02 -10.90
CA PRO A 377 19.64 5.18 -10.06
C PRO A 377 20.06 6.47 -10.75
N THR A 378 19.11 7.38 -10.90
CA THR A 378 19.30 8.61 -11.65
C THR A 378 18.92 9.82 -10.81
N VAL A 379 19.81 10.82 -10.78
CA VAL A 379 19.58 12.07 -10.03
C VAL A 379 19.68 13.25 -10.98
N TYR A 380 18.67 14.10 -10.97
CA TYR A 380 18.66 15.38 -11.69
C TYR A 380 18.64 16.55 -10.70
N GLU A 381 19.34 17.63 -11.03
CA GLU A 381 19.13 18.94 -10.45
C GLU A 381 18.27 19.76 -11.41
N ALA A 382 17.13 20.25 -10.94
CA ALA A 382 16.25 21.10 -11.72
C ALA A 382 16.49 22.56 -11.39
N LYS A 383 16.55 23.41 -12.44
CA LYS A 383 16.77 24.86 -12.31
C LYS A 383 15.57 25.59 -11.76
N THR A 384 14.36 25.03 -11.93
CA THR A 384 13.10 25.62 -11.51
C THR A 384 12.31 24.63 -10.63
N PRO A 385 11.60 25.10 -9.61
CA PRO A 385 10.86 24.24 -8.68
C PRO A 385 9.55 23.71 -9.26
N ASP A 386 9.05 24.26 -10.35
CA ASP A 386 7.81 23.89 -11.04
C ASP A 386 8.01 22.85 -12.16
N HIS A 387 9.24 22.34 -12.30
CA HIS A 387 9.54 21.30 -13.28
C HIS A 387 8.64 20.06 -13.05
N LYS A 388 8.10 19.48 -14.14
CA LYS A 388 7.17 18.33 -14.13
C LYS A 388 7.63 17.13 -13.30
N LEU A 389 8.95 16.92 -13.16
CA LEU A 389 9.51 15.83 -12.36
C LEU A 389 9.26 16.01 -10.85
N PHE A 390 8.87 17.20 -10.36
CA PHE A 390 8.49 17.38 -8.96
C PHE A 390 7.03 17.01 -8.67
N SER A 391 6.18 16.93 -9.68
CA SER A 391 4.74 16.62 -9.51
C SER A 391 4.32 15.26 -10.08
N THR A 392 5.00 14.76 -11.12
CA THR A 392 4.66 13.50 -11.78
C THR A 392 5.26 12.29 -11.05
N GLU A 393 4.43 11.34 -10.65
CA GLU A 393 4.89 10.06 -10.08
C GLU A 393 5.40 9.12 -11.18
N LEU A 394 6.70 8.84 -11.17
CA LEU A 394 7.33 7.91 -12.10
C LEU A 394 7.35 6.47 -11.59
N PHE A 395 7.37 6.27 -10.28
CA PHE A 395 7.43 4.96 -9.61
C PHE A 395 8.66 4.15 -10.04
N GLY A 396 9.82 4.77 -9.94
CA GLY A 396 11.10 4.21 -10.38
C GLY A 396 12.29 4.98 -9.81
N PRO A 397 13.54 4.58 -10.13
CA PRO A 397 14.74 5.08 -9.48
C PRO A 397 15.21 6.44 -10.05
N ILE A 398 14.32 7.43 -10.02
CA ILE A 398 14.60 8.80 -10.48
C ILE A 398 14.30 9.78 -9.34
N LEU A 399 15.33 10.51 -8.90
CA LEU A 399 15.28 11.56 -7.89
C LEU A 399 15.53 12.92 -8.54
N THR A 400 14.74 13.92 -8.17
CA THR A 400 14.93 15.31 -8.62
C THR A 400 15.24 16.22 -7.44
N ALA A 401 16.32 16.99 -7.53
CA ALA A 401 16.75 17.95 -6.53
C ALA A 401 16.42 19.37 -6.99
N TYR A 402 16.01 20.21 -6.05
CA TYR A 402 15.90 21.66 -6.20
C TYR A 402 16.71 22.37 -5.12
N VAL A 403 17.48 23.37 -5.53
CA VAL A 403 18.32 24.17 -4.63
C VAL A 403 17.63 25.51 -4.37
N TYR A 404 17.21 25.73 -3.11
CA TYR A 404 16.61 27.00 -2.72
C TYR A 404 17.65 27.95 -2.12
N ASP A 405 17.55 29.26 -2.44
CA ASP A 405 18.50 30.27 -2.02
C ASP A 405 18.25 30.72 -0.57
N ASP A 406 19.12 30.30 0.35
CA ASP A 406 19.10 30.66 1.76
C ASP A 406 20.20 31.69 2.14
N THR A 407 20.88 32.29 1.15
CA THR A 407 22.07 33.14 1.39
C THR A 407 21.74 34.50 1.99
N LYS A 408 20.55 35.04 1.76
CA LYS A 408 20.13 36.37 2.23
C LYS A 408 19.33 36.33 3.53
N ASP A 409 18.33 35.47 3.59
CA ASP A 409 17.45 35.28 4.74
C ASP A 409 17.12 33.79 4.87
N PRO A 410 17.91 33.04 5.64
CA PRO A 410 17.71 31.59 5.79
C PRO A 410 16.33 31.21 6.35
N VAL A 411 15.77 32.03 7.23
CA VAL A 411 14.46 31.75 7.86
C VAL A 411 13.32 31.90 6.84
N ALA A 412 13.32 33.03 6.12
CA ALA A 412 12.32 33.25 5.06
C ALA A 412 12.46 32.25 3.91
N ALA A 413 13.70 31.89 3.54
CA ALA A 413 13.97 30.89 2.52
C ALA A 413 13.44 29.50 2.91
N PHE A 414 13.66 29.06 4.15
CA PHE A 414 13.12 27.80 4.64
C PHE A 414 11.58 27.79 4.70
N SER A 415 10.97 28.90 5.14
CA SER A 415 9.52 29.07 5.10
C SER A 415 8.97 28.95 3.68
N SER A 416 9.59 29.62 2.72
CA SER A 416 9.21 29.55 1.30
C SER A 416 9.42 28.14 0.71
N ALA A 417 10.48 27.42 1.14
CA ALA A 417 10.69 26.05 0.74
C ALA A 417 9.61 25.10 1.29
N CYS A 418 9.10 25.34 2.51
CA CYS A 418 7.94 24.61 3.03
C CYS A 418 6.68 24.87 2.18
N ASP A 419 6.40 26.15 1.83
CA ASP A 419 5.27 26.48 0.96
C ASP A 419 5.37 25.82 -0.42
N LEU A 420 6.59 25.78 -0.96
CA LEU A 420 6.89 25.11 -2.21
C LEU A 420 6.62 23.60 -2.11
N VAL A 421 7.12 22.93 -1.06
CA VAL A 421 6.88 21.50 -0.82
C VAL A 421 5.39 21.20 -0.77
N ASP A 422 4.60 22.02 -0.08
CA ASP A 422 3.16 21.82 0.08
C ASP A 422 2.37 22.00 -1.21
N SER A 423 2.77 22.95 -2.06
CA SER A 423 2.03 23.34 -3.27
C SER A 423 2.43 22.59 -4.53
N THR A 424 3.64 21.99 -4.60
CA THR A 424 4.19 21.40 -5.83
C THR A 424 3.43 20.18 -6.32
N SER A 425 2.80 19.41 -5.42
CA SER A 425 2.22 18.12 -5.76
C SER A 425 0.82 17.95 -5.16
N GLU A 426 -0.06 17.29 -5.89
CA GLU A 426 -1.39 16.90 -5.41
C GLU A 426 -1.38 15.76 -4.37
N TYR A 427 -0.24 15.12 -4.15
CA TYR A 427 -0.07 14.00 -3.22
C TYR A 427 0.21 14.47 -1.79
N GLY A 428 -0.14 13.62 -0.82
CA GLY A 428 0.11 13.85 0.59
C GLY A 428 0.38 12.55 1.35
N LEU A 429 1.27 11.67 0.82
CA LEU A 429 1.54 10.36 1.43
C LEU A 429 2.62 10.46 2.51
N THR A 430 3.85 10.69 2.12
CA THR A 430 4.96 10.77 3.08
C THR A 430 5.89 11.96 2.79
N GLY A 431 6.65 12.35 3.80
CA GLY A 431 7.69 13.36 3.68
C GLY A 431 8.63 13.35 4.86
N SER A 432 9.82 13.90 4.67
CA SER A 432 10.82 14.02 5.75
C SER A 432 11.46 15.39 5.76
N VAL A 433 11.75 15.87 6.98
CA VAL A 433 12.51 17.10 7.22
C VAL A 433 13.81 16.74 7.94
N PHE A 434 14.92 17.28 7.46
CA PHE A 434 16.23 17.09 8.06
C PHE A 434 16.71 18.41 8.66
N ALA A 435 16.84 18.45 9.97
CA ALA A 435 17.34 19.61 10.73
C ALA A 435 17.82 19.17 12.10
N SER A 436 18.90 19.76 12.61
CA SER A 436 19.27 19.70 14.03
C SER A 436 18.66 20.84 14.83
N ASP A 437 18.31 21.96 14.18
CA ASP A 437 17.56 23.05 14.80
C ASP A 437 16.12 22.64 15.11
N ARG A 438 15.80 22.59 16.40
CA ARG A 438 14.47 22.16 16.89
C ARG A 438 13.36 23.15 16.54
N ALA A 439 13.69 24.44 16.42
CA ALA A 439 12.70 25.46 16.01
C ALA A 439 12.31 25.26 14.54
N ALA A 440 13.28 25.00 13.66
CA ALA A 440 13.03 24.66 12.26
C ALA A 440 12.20 23.39 12.12
N VAL A 441 12.47 22.35 12.92
CA VAL A 441 11.66 21.10 12.93
C VAL A 441 10.22 21.42 13.28
N ARG A 442 9.95 22.15 14.37
CA ARG A 442 8.57 22.47 14.82
C ARG A 442 7.84 23.34 13.82
N PHE A 443 8.54 24.31 13.24
CA PHE A 443 7.99 25.16 12.18
C PHE A 443 7.54 24.31 10.97
N ALA A 444 8.40 23.40 10.53
CA ALA A 444 8.07 22.52 9.39
C ALA A 444 6.92 21.54 9.70
N GLU A 445 6.87 20.96 10.90
CA GLU A 445 5.76 20.09 11.33
C GLU A 445 4.42 20.82 11.23
N GLU A 446 4.35 22.07 11.67
CA GLU A 446 3.13 22.88 11.59
C GLU A 446 2.80 23.26 10.15
N LYS A 447 3.78 23.80 9.42
CA LYS A 447 3.63 24.32 8.07
C LYS A 447 3.24 23.22 7.07
N LEU A 448 3.78 22.01 7.22
CA LEU A 448 3.60 20.86 6.33
C LEU A 448 2.59 19.84 6.86
N ARG A 449 1.76 20.19 7.83
CA ARG A 449 0.80 19.28 8.48
C ARG A 449 -0.14 18.53 7.51
N ASN A 450 -0.43 19.11 6.36
CA ASN A 450 -1.29 18.51 5.33
C ASN A 450 -0.51 17.90 4.16
N SER A 451 0.83 18.05 4.13
CA SER A 451 1.66 17.61 3.00
C SER A 451 2.03 16.13 3.07
N ALA A 452 1.85 15.49 4.22
CA ALA A 452 2.18 14.08 4.43
C ALA A 452 1.28 13.45 5.49
N GLY A 453 0.76 12.26 5.20
CA GLY A 453 0.07 11.42 6.18
C GLY A 453 1.06 10.74 7.14
N ASN A 454 2.26 10.38 6.67
CA ASN A 454 3.38 9.95 7.49
C ASN A 454 4.53 10.95 7.37
N PHE A 455 4.82 11.64 8.47
CA PHE A 455 5.82 12.70 8.55
C PHE A 455 7.04 12.21 9.34
N TYR A 456 8.22 12.36 8.78
CA TYR A 456 9.47 11.85 9.34
C TYR A 456 10.44 13.00 9.64
N ILE A 457 11.31 12.81 10.61
CA ILE A 457 12.33 13.78 11.01
C ILE A 457 13.69 13.07 11.05
N ASN A 458 14.66 13.59 10.31
CA ASN A 458 16.04 13.09 10.25
C ASN A 458 16.18 11.61 9.85
N CYS A 459 15.19 11.07 9.15
CA CYS A 459 15.23 9.75 8.54
C CYS A 459 14.51 9.75 7.18
N LYS A 460 14.68 8.69 6.41
CA LYS A 460 14.04 8.56 5.09
C LYS A 460 12.51 8.59 5.19
N SER A 461 11.83 9.02 4.12
CA SER A 461 10.37 9.14 4.03
C SER A 461 9.63 7.82 3.87
N THR A 462 10.30 6.68 3.95
CA THR A 462 9.76 5.34 3.73
C THR A 462 10.20 4.37 4.83
N GLY A 463 9.48 3.25 5.01
CA GLY A 463 9.80 2.22 6.00
C GLY A 463 8.98 2.35 7.28
N ALA A 464 7.70 2.67 7.17
CA ALA A 464 6.75 2.56 8.28
C ALA A 464 6.71 1.11 8.79
N VAL A 465 6.66 0.96 10.11
CA VAL A 465 6.61 -0.34 10.80
C VAL A 465 5.24 -0.50 11.43
N VAL A 466 4.58 -1.64 11.18
CA VAL A 466 3.27 -1.97 11.76
C VAL A 466 3.36 -1.95 13.28
N GLY A 467 2.37 -1.37 13.93
CA GLY A 467 2.39 -1.17 15.39
C GLY A 467 3.20 0.03 15.88
N GLN A 468 3.94 0.72 14.97
CA GLN A 468 4.71 1.93 15.30
C GLN A 468 4.23 3.16 14.52
N GLN A 469 4.13 3.07 13.20
CA GLN A 469 3.64 4.16 12.36
C GLN A 469 2.47 3.66 11.49
N PRO A 470 1.22 3.89 11.90
CA PRO A 470 0.07 3.62 11.03
C PRO A 470 0.22 4.33 9.69
N PHE A 471 0.07 3.58 8.59
CA PHE A 471 0.41 4.06 7.26
C PHE A 471 -0.82 4.52 6.48
N GLY A 472 -0.71 5.69 5.87
CA GLY A 472 -1.72 6.23 4.97
C GLY A 472 -1.47 7.69 4.66
N GLY A 473 -1.98 8.14 3.50
CA GLY A 473 -1.87 9.51 3.02
C GLY A 473 -3.20 10.14 2.68
N SER A 474 -3.21 11.46 2.69
CA SER A 474 -4.34 12.30 2.30
C SER A 474 -4.18 12.85 0.88
N ARG A 475 -5.06 13.77 0.47
CA ARG A 475 -5.09 14.36 -0.88
C ARG A 475 -5.22 13.25 -1.93
N ALA A 476 -4.44 13.33 -3.02
CA ALA A 476 -4.46 12.31 -4.07
C ALA A 476 -3.83 10.96 -3.67
N SER A 477 -3.24 10.85 -2.48
CA SER A 477 -2.58 9.64 -2.00
C SER A 477 -3.51 8.63 -1.31
N GLY A 478 -4.78 8.94 -1.14
CA GLY A 478 -5.73 7.96 -0.61
C GLY A 478 -6.72 8.53 0.41
N THR A 479 -7.38 7.63 1.12
CA THR A 479 -8.43 7.95 2.09
C THR A 479 -7.91 8.09 3.53
N ASN A 480 -6.63 7.86 3.73
CA ASN A 480 -5.92 8.03 5.01
C ASN A 480 -6.53 7.23 6.17
N ASP A 481 -7.01 6.02 5.90
CA ASP A 481 -7.64 5.15 6.90
C ASP A 481 -6.63 4.43 7.81
N LYS A 482 -5.33 4.67 7.63
CA LYS A 482 -4.23 4.22 8.50
C LYS A 482 -4.15 2.70 8.65
N ALA A 483 -3.64 2.02 7.61
CA ALA A 483 -3.28 0.60 7.69
C ALA A 483 -2.36 0.33 8.89
N GLY A 484 -2.56 -0.81 9.57
CA GLY A 484 -1.84 -1.13 10.80
C GLY A 484 -2.31 -0.33 12.03
N SER A 485 -3.60 -0.02 12.11
CA SER A 485 -4.25 0.59 13.26
C SER A 485 -5.71 0.17 13.39
N ILE A 486 -6.32 0.52 14.51
CA ILE A 486 -7.77 0.37 14.75
C ILE A 486 -8.62 1.05 13.67
N ASN A 487 -8.16 2.20 13.13
CA ASN A 487 -8.94 2.99 12.19
C ASN A 487 -9.31 2.22 10.92
N ILE A 488 -8.37 1.45 10.36
CA ILE A 488 -8.64 0.66 9.15
C ILE A 488 -9.72 -0.40 9.42
N LEU A 489 -9.71 -1.04 10.59
CA LEU A 489 -10.65 -2.10 10.93
C LEU A 489 -12.08 -1.58 11.09
N THR A 490 -12.25 -0.32 11.54
CA THR A 490 -13.58 0.31 11.62
C THR A 490 -14.27 0.43 10.27
N ARG A 491 -13.50 0.41 9.18
CA ARG A 491 -14.04 0.47 7.82
C ARG A 491 -14.74 -0.82 7.40
N PHE A 492 -14.46 -1.92 8.06
CA PHE A 492 -14.96 -3.25 7.73
C PHE A 492 -16.00 -3.80 8.71
N VAL A 493 -16.52 -2.94 9.59
CA VAL A 493 -17.63 -3.26 10.48
C VAL A 493 -18.76 -2.24 10.39
N SER A 494 -19.98 -2.70 10.65
CA SER A 494 -21.19 -1.87 10.76
C SER A 494 -21.76 -2.00 12.16
N MET A 495 -21.64 -0.95 12.95
CA MET A 495 -22.11 -0.96 14.34
C MET A 495 -23.64 -1.00 14.43
N ARG A 496 -24.16 -1.81 15.35
CA ARG A 496 -25.56 -1.81 15.75
C ARG A 496 -25.64 -1.50 17.23
N SER A 497 -26.33 -0.43 17.60
CA SER A 497 -26.65 -0.10 18.99
C SER A 497 -27.89 -0.87 19.42
N ILE A 498 -27.80 -1.54 20.56
CA ILE A 498 -28.89 -2.32 21.13
C ILE A 498 -29.17 -1.74 22.52
N LYS A 499 -30.43 -1.35 22.75
CA LYS A 499 -30.97 -0.98 24.06
C LYS A 499 -31.95 -2.08 24.48
N GLU A 500 -31.71 -2.68 25.64
CA GLU A 500 -32.61 -3.66 26.24
C GLU A 500 -33.16 -3.08 27.56
N GLU A 501 -34.49 -2.99 27.66
CA GLU A 501 -35.20 -2.45 28.80
C GLU A 501 -35.78 -3.60 29.65
N PHE A 502 -35.42 -3.67 30.90
CA PHE A 502 -35.92 -4.69 31.83
C PHE A 502 -37.10 -4.22 32.67
N ASN A 503 -37.40 -2.91 32.66
CA ASN A 503 -38.52 -2.32 33.35
C ASN A 503 -39.71 -2.17 32.41
N ALA A 504 -40.85 -2.77 32.71
CA ALA A 504 -42.06 -2.60 31.93
C ALA A 504 -42.62 -1.17 32.09
N THR A 505 -42.84 -0.49 31.00
CA THR A 505 -43.55 0.79 30.95
C THR A 505 -45.06 0.53 31.03
N THR A 506 -45.74 1.10 32.03
CA THR A 506 -47.16 0.84 32.29
C THR A 506 -48.07 2.00 31.96
N LYS A 507 -47.52 3.18 31.62
CA LYS A 507 -48.23 4.39 31.22
C LYS A 507 -47.64 4.98 29.95
N VAL A 508 -48.47 5.63 29.15
CA VAL A 508 -48.04 6.39 27.98
C VAL A 508 -47.56 7.79 28.33
N GLU A 509 -48.20 8.35 29.37
CA GLU A 509 -47.93 9.70 29.85
C GLU A 509 -46.55 9.78 30.51
N TYR A 510 -45.91 10.92 30.33
CA TYR A 510 -44.69 11.28 31.02
C TYR A 510 -45.00 11.85 32.45
N PRO A 511 -44.06 11.84 33.38
CA PRO A 511 -44.22 12.46 34.71
C PRO A 511 -44.64 13.96 34.63
N SER A 512 -44.28 14.65 33.52
CA SER A 512 -44.66 16.02 33.30
C SER A 512 -46.13 16.22 32.83
N ASN A 513 -46.83 15.12 32.53
CA ASN A 513 -48.25 15.14 32.15
C ASN A 513 -49.18 14.92 33.35
N GLU A 514 -48.60 14.58 34.51
CA GLU A 514 -49.31 14.52 35.80
C GLU A 514 -49.18 15.87 36.51
#